data_96adb51229f19a9b0388fec4e979345c
#
_entry.id   96adb51229f19a9b0388fec4e979345c
#
_cell.length_a   1.000
_cell.length_b   1.000
_cell.length_c   1.000
_cell.angle_alpha   90.00
_cell.angle_beta   90.00
_cell.angle_gamma   90.00
#
_symmetry.space_group_name_H-M   'P 1'
#
loop_
_entity.id
_entity.type
_entity.pdbx_description
1 polymer ?
#
loop_
_entity_poly.entity_id
_entity_poly.type
_entity_poly.pdbx_seq_one_letter_code
_entity_poly.pdbx_strand_id
1 'polypeptide(L)'
;MSKDTVKSTNLVISEIMENYVLNGDAYVSEDNLYKMCINNGKNLTHKAFRENLMKEVAEEKIYRDGNKFYLPKIWKYETFVADKLKEWAFGGWQLSKIVPVIQDCLYNSLSQEQRDAVDLAMNSRISIITGGAGSGKTTLIRSIVNNCKGRLKCVLCAPTGKAARNLYEKTGVPARTVHGALGTRPDEDFLSPVVWDDIGVVIVDEASMLTLEMFSGIISRMNSNCRLVLIGDTNQLKPVGIGNVLEDVISLRAPVIHLESNHRQTEVSEALLYNVTKFSAIRTIEDLCFDNSFKLLPMDSRGTYDSVVREAAESYQRGENVQVLTPFNQKTVLSAESLNLGIRNLLNPDREGLEKMCIEDNIFYDGDKVMILKNDNGRKCYNGDIGILKINSANSTYLIDLLDGRTPVWSFCQESPDLVLAYAITIHKSQGSEYDKIIMPIIKEFSCMLNRNLLYTAFSRARYEILFCGEKSVLSEALHKTQSGRASGIVEKVFRGEHPTQM
;
A
#
# COMPACT_ATOMS: atom_id res chain seq x y z
N MET A 1 2.02 -21.22 55.62
CA MET A 1 1.44 -21.86 54.41
C MET A 1 0.42 -20.90 53.82
N SER A 2 0.87 -19.98 53.01
CA SER A 2 0.02 -19.06 52.25
C SER A 2 -0.25 -19.70 50.90
N LYS A 3 -1.51 -20.03 50.62
CA LYS A 3 -2.00 -20.41 49.28
C LYS A 3 -2.04 -19.14 48.45
N ASP A 4 -1.06 -18.95 47.62
CA ASP A 4 -1.13 -17.99 46.52
C ASP A 4 -2.23 -18.44 45.55
N THR A 5 -3.37 -17.83 45.71
CA THR A 5 -4.47 -17.93 44.75
C THR A 5 -4.02 -17.17 43.48
N VAL A 6 -3.46 -17.91 42.53
CA VAL A 6 -3.26 -17.42 41.15
C VAL A 6 -4.64 -17.04 40.64
N LYS A 7 -4.92 -15.74 40.60
CA LYS A 7 -6.08 -15.22 39.87
C LYS A 7 -5.94 -15.69 38.41
N SER A 8 -6.75 -16.65 38.00
CA SER A 8 -6.91 -17.03 36.60
C SER A 8 -7.52 -15.83 35.87
N THR A 9 -6.71 -14.93 35.40
CA THR A 9 -7.12 -14.01 34.35
C THR A 9 -7.45 -14.89 33.14
N ASN A 10 -8.72 -14.92 32.74
CA ASN A 10 -9.13 -15.62 31.53
C ASN A 10 -8.22 -15.17 30.40
N LEU A 11 -7.37 -16.06 29.92
CA LEU A 11 -6.52 -15.83 28.79
C LEU A 11 -7.38 -16.07 27.54
N VAL A 12 -7.65 -15.03 26.77
CA VAL A 12 -8.29 -15.15 25.47
C VAL A 12 -7.18 -15.06 24.42
N ILE A 13 -6.76 -16.21 23.91
CA ILE A 13 -5.65 -16.31 22.95
C ILE A 13 -6.05 -15.66 21.61
N SER A 14 -7.30 -15.81 21.19
CA SER A 14 -7.85 -15.17 20.01
C SER A 14 -7.74 -13.65 20.03
N GLU A 15 -7.95 -12.99 21.17
CA GLU A 15 -7.76 -11.54 21.31
C GLU A 15 -6.28 -11.12 21.12
N ILE A 16 -5.35 -11.95 21.60
CA ILE A 16 -3.92 -11.71 21.37
C ILE A 16 -3.58 -11.88 19.89
N MET A 17 -4.19 -12.87 19.22
CA MET A 17 -4.03 -13.08 17.79
C MET A 17 -4.57 -11.91 16.96
N GLU A 18 -5.72 -11.35 17.33
CA GLU A 18 -6.29 -10.18 16.63
C GLU A 18 -5.30 -9.01 16.58
N ASN A 19 -4.63 -8.72 17.69
CA ASN A 19 -3.62 -7.67 17.73
C ASN A 19 -2.36 -8.00 16.91
N TYR A 20 -2.02 -9.29 16.76
CA TYR A 20 -0.84 -9.71 16.00
C TYR A 20 -1.10 -9.76 14.48
N VAL A 21 -2.26 -10.22 14.09
CA VAL A 21 -2.68 -10.30 12.68
C VAL A 21 -2.64 -8.93 11.99
N LEU A 22 -2.72 -7.83 12.76
CA LEU A 22 -2.48 -6.47 12.26
C LEU A 22 -1.08 -6.28 11.61
N ASN A 23 -0.11 -7.16 11.87
CA ASN A 23 1.19 -7.15 11.20
C ASN A 23 1.15 -7.74 9.77
N GLY A 24 0.01 -8.29 9.36
CA GLY A 24 -0.26 -8.76 8.01
C GLY A 24 -0.11 -10.27 7.78
N ASP A 25 0.23 -11.04 8.81
CA ASP A 25 0.30 -12.50 8.73
C ASP A 25 -1.11 -13.13 8.74
N ALA A 26 -1.35 -14.15 7.90
CA ALA A 26 -2.63 -14.85 7.88
C ALA A 26 -2.74 -15.90 9.01
N TYR A 27 -1.63 -16.43 9.48
CA TYR A 27 -1.59 -17.40 10.58
C TYR A 27 -0.41 -17.16 11.52
N VAL A 28 -0.47 -17.79 12.68
CA VAL A 28 0.60 -17.79 13.68
C VAL A 28 0.98 -19.24 14.01
N SER A 29 2.26 -19.54 14.14
CA SER A 29 2.72 -20.84 14.65
C SER A 29 2.50 -20.97 16.16
N GLU A 30 2.40 -22.21 16.69
CA GLU A 30 2.21 -22.46 18.12
C GLU A 30 3.28 -21.78 18.98
N ASP A 31 4.57 -21.89 18.55
CA ASP A 31 5.68 -21.32 19.31
C ASP A 31 5.63 -19.78 19.35
N ASN A 32 5.29 -19.14 18.23
CA ASN A 32 5.15 -17.70 18.20
C ASN A 32 3.95 -17.24 19.04
N LEU A 33 2.85 -17.95 18.99
CA LEU A 33 1.65 -17.65 19.77
C LEU A 33 1.93 -17.76 21.27
N TYR A 34 2.68 -18.79 21.69
CA TYR A 34 3.13 -18.92 23.07
C TYR A 34 4.01 -17.73 23.52
N LYS A 35 5.02 -17.37 22.68
CA LYS A 35 5.87 -16.19 22.95
C LYS A 35 5.06 -14.90 23.08
N MET A 36 4.06 -14.73 22.24
CA MET A 36 3.17 -13.56 22.31
C MET A 36 2.38 -13.52 23.60
N CYS A 37 1.85 -14.65 24.06
CA CYS A 37 1.15 -14.73 25.34
C CYS A 37 2.06 -14.34 26.52
N ILE A 38 3.32 -14.79 26.50
CA ILE A 38 4.31 -14.42 27.53
C ILE A 38 4.65 -12.93 27.47
N ASN A 39 4.88 -12.38 26.28
CA ASN A 39 5.21 -10.96 26.10
C ASN A 39 4.06 -10.02 26.51
N ASN A 40 2.82 -10.49 26.47
CA ASN A 40 1.64 -9.78 26.99
C ASN A 40 1.46 -9.95 28.53
N GLY A 41 2.52 -10.31 29.23
CA GLY A 41 2.54 -10.39 30.71
C GLY A 41 1.80 -11.60 31.28
N LYS A 42 1.52 -12.63 30.48
CA LYS A 42 0.87 -13.87 30.95
C LYS A 42 1.93 -14.86 31.41
N ASN A 43 1.98 -15.10 32.69
CA ASN A 43 2.88 -16.11 33.25
C ASN A 43 2.21 -17.51 33.16
N LEU A 44 2.39 -18.17 32.01
CA LEU A 44 1.78 -19.44 31.66
C LEU A 44 2.82 -20.53 31.45
N THR A 45 2.59 -21.71 31.99
CA THR A 45 3.35 -22.88 31.55
C THR A 45 2.92 -23.28 30.14
N HIS A 46 3.82 -23.89 29.39
CA HIS A 46 3.53 -24.36 28.02
C HIS A 46 2.35 -25.34 27.97
N LYS A 47 2.18 -26.15 29.06
CA LYS A 47 1.04 -27.08 29.22
C LYS A 47 -0.28 -26.32 29.36
N ALA A 48 -0.35 -25.33 30.23
CA ALA A 48 -1.55 -24.50 30.42
C ALA A 48 -1.91 -23.68 29.18
N PHE A 49 -0.90 -23.19 28.49
CA PHE A 49 -1.10 -22.52 27.19
C PHE A 49 -1.77 -23.46 26.17
N ARG A 50 -1.23 -24.67 25.98
CA ARG A 50 -1.80 -25.67 25.03
C ARG A 50 -3.22 -26.06 25.39
N GLU A 51 -3.52 -26.28 26.67
CA GLU A 51 -4.86 -26.59 27.12
C GLU A 51 -5.86 -25.48 26.76
N ASN A 52 -5.50 -24.21 26.99
CA ASN A 52 -6.32 -23.06 26.63
C ASN A 52 -6.45 -22.92 25.11
N LEU A 53 -5.36 -23.09 24.35
CA LEU A 53 -5.37 -23.03 22.90
C LEU A 53 -6.29 -24.08 22.28
N MET A 54 -6.20 -25.33 22.75
CA MET A 54 -7.07 -26.40 22.26
C MET A 54 -8.53 -26.20 22.66
N LYS A 55 -8.80 -25.58 23.81
CA LYS A 55 -10.14 -25.18 24.19
C LYS A 55 -10.72 -24.14 23.21
N GLU A 56 -9.97 -23.10 22.87
CA GLU A 56 -10.43 -22.09 21.90
C GLU A 56 -10.56 -22.64 20.49
N VAL A 57 -9.76 -23.66 20.12
CA VAL A 57 -9.94 -24.42 18.86
C VAL A 57 -11.24 -25.22 18.92
N ALA A 58 -11.56 -25.89 20.02
CA ALA A 58 -12.82 -26.65 20.18
C ALA A 58 -14.06 -25.73 20.21
N GLU A 59 -13.90 -24.48 20.67
CA GLU A 59 -14.94 -23.43 20.65
C GLU A 59 -15.03 -22.69 19.30
N GLU A 60 -14.28 -23.12 18.28
CA GLU A 60 -14.19 -22.48 16.94
C GLU A 60 -13.77 -21.01 16.94
N LYS A 61 -13.15 -20.54 18.00
CA LYS A 61 -12.56 -19.20 18.09
C LYS A 61 -11.23 -19.10 17.35
N ILE A 62 -10.56 -20.24 17.19
CA ILE A 62 -9.30 -20.39 16.45
C ILE A 62 -9.43 -21.63 15.55
N TYR A 63 -9.02 -21.52 14.31
CA TYR A 63 -8.88 -22.66 13.39
C TYR A 63 -7.45 -23.15 13.36
N ARG A 64 -7.28 -24.49 13.39
CA ARG A 64 -5.98 -25.15 13.36
C ARG A 64 -5.76 -25.90 12.07
N ASP A 65 -4.59 -25.70 11.47
CA ASP A 65 -4.10 -26.47 10.32
C ASP A 65 -2.64 -26.89 10.57
N GLY A 66 -2.45 -28.12 11.03
CA GLY A 66 -1.14 -28.58 11.47
C GLY A 66 -0.60 -27.75 12.64
N ASN A 67 0.50 -27.03 12.40
CA ASN A 67 1.10 -26.09 13.38
C ASN A 67 0.74 -24.61 13.11
N LYS A 68 -0.27 -24.36 12.26
CA LYS A 68 -0.74 -23.04 11.90
C LYS A 68 -2.08 -22.78 12.57
N PHE A 69 -2.20 -21.63 13.22
CA PHE A 69 -3.40 -21.18 13.91
C PHE A 69 -3.93 -19.90 13.27
N TYR A 70 -5.21 -19.89 12.95
CA TYR A 70 -5.89 -18.84 12.20
C TYR A 70 -7.06 -18.26 13.00
N LEU A 71 -7.32 -16.98 12.82
CA LEU A 71 -8.63 -16.42 13.14
C LEU A 71 -9.69 -16.95 12.15
N PRO A 72 -10.95 -17.19 12.57
CA PRO A 72 -11.98 -17.80 11.72
C PRO A 72 -12.21 -17.06 10.39
N LYS A 73 -12.28 -15.72 10.45
CA LYS A 73 -12.48 -14.88 9.26
C LYS A 73 -11.34 -15.06 8.25
N ILE A 74 -10.10 -15.10 8.74
CA ILE A 74 -8.91 -15.23 7.90
C ILE A 74 -8.82 -16.62 7.28
N TRP A 75 -9.08 -17.66 8.08
CA TRP A 75 -9.18 -19.04 7.59
C TRP A 75 -10.18 -19.17 6.45
N LYS A 76 -11.38 -18.60 6.60
CA LYS A 76 -12.43 -18.59 5.59
C LYS A 76 -11.96 -17.96 4.29
N TYR A 77 -11.35 -16.77 4.34
CA TYR A 77 -10.85 -16.09 3.15
C TYR A 77 -9.69 -16.84 2.48
N GLU A 78 -8.72 -17.29 3.27
CA GLU A 78 -7.55 -17.98 2.71
C GLU A 78 -7.93 -19.31 2.08
N THR A 79 -8.83 -20.07 2.70
CA THR A 79 -9.34 -21.33 2.15
C THR A 79 -10.12 -21.10 0.86
N PHE A 80 -11.02 -20.12 0.84
CA PHE A 80 -11.77 -19.77 -0.37
C PHE A 80 -10.84 -19.34 -1.52
N VAL A 81 -9.83 -18.51 -1.24
CA VAL A 81 -8.84 -18.06 -2.22
C VAL A 81 -8.04 -19.26 -2.74
N ALA A 82 -7.56 -20.13 -1.85
CA ALA A 82 -6.78 -21.30 -2.22
C ALA A 82 -7.58 -22.26 -3.11
N ASP A 83 -8.85 -22.54 -2.79
CA ASP A 83 -9.73 -23.40 -3.59
C ASP A 83 -9.94 -22.83 -5.00
N LYS A 84 -10.18 -21.51 -5.11
CA LYS A 84 -10.34 -20.84 -6.40
C LYS A 84 -9.06 -20.82 -7.23
N LEU A 85 -7.93 -20.53 -6.61
CA LEU A 85 -6.64 -20.57 -7.29
C LEU A 85 -6.24 -21.98 -7.68
N LYS A 86 -6.59 -22.98 -6.88
CA LYS A 86 -6.43 -24.40 -7.23
C LYS A 86 -7.22 -24.75 -8.48
N GLU A 87 -8.51 -24.42 -8.52
CA GLU A 87 -9.36 -24.60 -9.70
C GLU A 87 -8.73 -24.01 -10.96
N TRP A 88 -8.20 -22.79 -10.88
CA TRP A 88 -7.60 -22.10 -12.02
C TRP A 88 -6.23 -22.67 -12.41
N ALA A 89 -5.38 -22.99 -11.44
CA ALA A 89 -4.04 -23.54 -11.69
C ALA A 89 -4.11 -24.91 -12.38
N PHE A 90 -4.96 -25.82 -11.90
CA PHE A 90 -5.11 -27.17 -12.47
C PHE A 90 -6.01 -27.20 -13.71
N GLY A 91 -6.92 -26.25 -13.89
CA GLY A 91 -7.69 -26.03 -15.11
C GLY A 91 -6.90 -25.36 -16.24
N GLY A 92 -5.64 -24.96 -15.98
CA GLY A 92 -4.85 -24.10 -16.84
C GLY A 92 -5.27 -22.63 -16.67
N TRP A 93 -4.29 -21.75 -16.59
CA TRP A 93 -4.52 -20.31 -16.40
C TRP A 93 -5.22 -19.60 -17.58
N GLN A 94 -5.46 -20.34 -18.67
CA GLN A 94 -6.08 -19.80 -19.88
C GLN A 94 -7.61 -19.93 -19.84
N LEU A 95 -8.28 -19.02 -20.55
CA LEU A 95 -9.71 -19.09 -20.77
C LEU A 95 -10.03 -19.87 -22.03
N SER A 96 -11.13 -20.65 -22.02
CA SER A 96 -11.62 -21.34 -23.19
C SER A 96 -12.06 -20.40 -24.31
N LYS A 97 -12.52 -19.18 -23.96
CA LYS A 97 -12.93 -18.15 -24.91
C LYS A 97 -11.79 -17.14 -25.15
N ILE A 98 -11.06 -17.33 -26.23
CA ILE A 98 -10.04 -16.38 -26.69
C ILE A 98 -10.72 -15.13 -27.25
N VAL A 99 -10.22 -13.96 -26.86
CA VAL A 99 -10.65 -12.67 -27.40
C VAL A 99 -9.49 -12.07 -28.19
N PRO A 100 -9.57 -12.00 -29.54
CA PRO A 100 -8.51 -11.47 -30.36
C PRO A 100 -8.16 -10.03 -29.96
N VAL A 101 -6.87 -9.71 -29.88
CA VAL A 101 -6.40 -8.36 -29.56
C VAL A 101 -6.56 -7.45 -30.76
N ILE A 102 -7.07 -6.23 -30.52
CA ILE A 102 -7.19 -5.17 -31.52
C ILE A 102 -5.86 -4.43 -31.61
N GLN A 103 -5.24 -4.48 -32.77
CA GLN A 103 -3.97 -3.79 -33.05
C GLN A 103 -4.25 -2.37 -33.54
N ASP A 104 -4.75 -1.51 -32.64
CA ASP A 104 -4.97 -0.10 -32.91
C ASP A 104 -3.65 0.71 -32.84
N CYS A 105 -3.72 2.03 -33.08
CA CYS A 105 -2.56 2.91 -33.03
C CYS A 105 -1.87 2.87 -31.65
N LEU A 106 -2.65 2.76 -30.57
CA LEU A 106 -2.09 2.70 -29.22
C LEU A 106 -1.34 1.39 -29.00
N TYR A 107 -1.93 0.26 -29.36
CA TYR A 107 -1.28 -1.05 -29.27
C TYR A 107 0.02 -1.09 -30.08
N ASN A 108 0.02 -0.53 -31.30
CA ASN A 108 1.19 -0.50 -32.17
C ASN A 108 2.32 0.41 -31.64
N SER A 109 1.99 1.39 -30.79
CA SER A 109 2.99 2.25 -30.12
C SER A 109 3.64 1.61 -28.89
N LEU A 110 3.12 0.49 -28.40
CA LEU A 110 3.65 -0.22 -27.25
C LEU A 110 4.98 -0.92 -27.55
N SER A 111 5.82 -1.08 -26.53
CA SER A 111 6.99 -1.99 -26.61
C SER A 111 6.53 -3.45 -26.76
N GLN A 112 7.44 -4.34 -27.15
CA GLN A 112 7.10 -5.77 -27.27
C GLN A 112 6.59 -6.34 -25.94
N GLU A 113 7.27 -6.08 -24.83
CA GLU A 113 6.84 -6.51 -23.49
C GLU A 113 5.43 -6.03 -23.15
N GLN A 114 5.10 -4.79 -23.51
CA GLN A 114 3.77 -4.23 -23.26
C GLN A 114 2.70 -4.89 -24.19
N ARG A 115 3.03 -5.20 -25.43
CA ARG A 115 2.12 -5.94 -26.32
C ARG A 115 1.84 -7.35 -25.80
N ASP A 116 2.90 -8.06 -25.39
CA ASP A 116 2.78 -9.39 -24.80
C ASP A 116 1.91 -9.36 -23.53
N ALA A 117 2.02 -8.27 -22.74
CA ALA A 117 1.19 -8.08 -21.55
C ALA A 117 -0.30 -7.82 -21.88
N VAL A 118 -0.61 -7.09 -22.98
CA VAL A 118 -1.99 -6.95 -23.47
C VAL A 118 -2.54 -8.30 -23.91
N ASP A 119 -1.76 -9.05 -24.69
CA ASP A 119 -2.16 -10.38 -25.18
C ASP A 119 -2.41 -11.35 -24.01
N LEU A 120 -1.54 -11.34 -23.01
CA LEU A 120 -1.68 -12.12 -21.80
C LEU A 120 -2.96 -11.76 -21.04
N ALA A 121 -3.20 -10.46 -20.81
CA ALA A 121 -4.37 -9.95 -20.10
C ALA A 121 -5.69 -10.33 -20.79
N MET A 122 -5.71 -10.38 -22.11
CA MET A 122 -6.91 -10.70 -22.88
C MET A 122 -7.20 -12.22 -22.96
N ASN A 123 -6.21 -13.07 -22.74
CA ASN A 123 -6.33 -14.50 -22.95
C ASN A 123 -6.19 -15.37 -21.70
N SER A 124 -5.75 -14.80 -20.58
CA SER A 124 -5.57 -15.51 -19.32
C SER A 124 -6.70 -15.25 -18.32
N ARG A 125 -7.02 -16.26 -17.51
CA ARG A 125 -7.97 -16.18 -16.40
C ARG A 125 -7.50 -15.17 -15.35
N ILE A 126 -6.22 -15.27 -15.03
CA ILE A 126 -5.49 -14.31 -14.21
C ILE A 126 -4.17 -14.00 -14.90
N SER A 127 -3.80 -12.74 -14.90
CA SER A 127 -2.51 -12.27 -15.39
C SER A 127 -1.91 -11.26 -14.44
N ILE A 128 -0.60 -11.33 -14.29
CA ILE A 128 0.15 -10.42 -13.43
C ILE A 128 1.09 -9.61 -14.30
N ILE A 129 1.05 -8.29 -14.12
CA ILE A 129 1.92 -7.35 -14.82
C ILE A 129 2.69 -6.58 -13.75
N THR A 130 3.97 -6.83 -13.66
CA THR A 130 4.84 -6.14 -12.70
C THR A 130 5.76 -5.18 -13.42
N GLY A 131 6.15 -4.13 -12.73
CA GLY A 131 7.11 -3.16 -13.27
C GLY A 131 7.29 -1.99 -12.33
N GLY A 132 8.47 -1.40 -12.37
CA GLY A 132 8.83 -0.25 -11.55
C GLY A 132 8.07 1.03 -11.92
N ALA A 133 8.37 2.10 -11.21
CA ALA A 133 7.87 3.43 -11.54
C ALA A 133 8.36 3.84 -12.94
N GLY A 134 7.46 4.35 -13.79
CA GLY A 134 7.79 4.78 -15.15
C GLY A 134 7.83 3.66 -16.20
N SER A 135 7.52 2.40 -15.88
CA SER A 135 7.51 1.29 -16.84
C SER A 135 6.33 1.30 -17.83
N GLY A 136 5.50 2.34 -17.82
CA GLY A 136 4.39 2.49 -18.77
C GLY A 136 3.14 1.69 -18.41
N LYS A 137 2.97 1.23 -17.17
CA LYS A 137 1.78 0.49 -16.70
C LYS A 137 0.46 1.18 -17.06
N THR A 138 0.39 2.49 -16.92
CA THR A 138 -0.82 3.26 -17.24
C THR A 138 -1.17 3.23 -18.75
N THR A 139 -0.16 3.33 -19.62
CA THR A 139 -0.35 3.22 -21.08
C THR A 139 -0.84 1.83 -21.46
N LEU A 140 -0.29 0.81 -20.80
CA LEU A 140 -0.72 -0.57 -20.94
C LEU A 140 -2.18 -0.76 -20.51
N ILE A 141 -2.59 -0.23 -19.35
CA ILE A 141 -3.98 -0.26 -18.89
C ILE A 141 -4.92 0.36 -19.94
N ARG A 142 -4.55 1.51 -20.51
CA ARG A 142 -5.34 2.14 -21.57
C ARG A 142 -5.51 1.22 -22.79
N SER A 143 -4.46 0.51 -23.19
CA SER A 143 -4.53 -0.44 -24.29
C SER A 143 -5.43 -1.64 -23.97
N ILE A 144 -5.34 -2.22 -22.76
CA ILE A 144 -6.23 -3.29 -22.32
C ILE A 144 -7.68 -2.81 -22.32
N VAL A 145 -7.96 -1.63 -21.76
CA VAL A 145 -9.31 -1.04 -21.73
C VAL A 145 -9.86 -0.78 -23.13
N ASN A 146 -9.02 -0.27 -24.05
CA ASN A 146 -9.43 -0.10 -25.47
C ASN A 146 -9.81 -1.43 -26.11
N ASN A 147 -9.08 -2.49 -25.78
CA ASN A 147 -9.40 -3.84 -26.24
C ASN A 147 -10.71 -4.39 -25.68
N CYS A 148 -11.19 -3.86 -24.54
CA CYS A 148 -12.47 -4.24 -23.96
C CYS A 148 -13.67 -3.49 -24.57
N LYS A 149 -13.47 -2.28 -25.13
CA LYS A 149 -14.55 -1.42 -25.64
C LYS A 149 -15.43 -2.12 -26.67
N GLY A 150 -16.76 -2.10 -26.42
CA GLY A 150 -17.75 -2.73 -27.31
C GLY A 150 -17.76 -4.26 -27.31
N ARG A 151 -16.91 -4.91 -26.51
CA ARG A 151 -16.72 -6.39 -26.49
C ARG A 151 -16.86 -7.00 -25.10
N LEU A 152 -16.29 -6.37 -24.09
CA LEU A 152 -16.28 -6.83 -22.70
C LEU A 152 -16.52 -5.64 -21.78
N LYS A 153 -17.39 -5.81 -20.79
CA LYS A 153 -17.47 -4.83 -19.70
C LYS A 153 -16.24 -4.96 -18.79
N CYS A 154 -15.65 -3.82 -18.48
CA CYS A 154 -14.44 -3.74 -17.68
C CYS A 154 -14.70 -3.01 -16.37
N VAL A 155 -14.21 -3.57 -15.27
CA VAL A 155 -14.11 -2.91 -13.95
C VAL A 155 -12.66 -2.51 -13.73
N LEU A 156 -12.44 -1.23 -13.48
CA LEU A 156 -11.15 -0.65 -13.18
C LEU A 156 -11.11 -0.26 -11.71
N CYS A 157 -10.20 -0.81 -10.94
CA CYS A 157 -10.12 -0.50 -9.52
C CYS A 157 -8.68 -0.46 -8.98
N ALA A 158 -8.54 0.12 -7.78
CA ALA A 158 -7.30 0.16 -7.03
C ALA A 158 -7.59 0.07 -5.52
N PRO A 159 -6.63 -0.32 -4.68
CA PRO A 159 -6.83 -0.46 -3.24
C PRO A 159 -7.20 0.84 -2.53
N THR A 160 -6.69 1.99 -2.98
CA THR A 160 -6.91 3.30 -2.34
C THR A 160 -7.68 4.27 -3.24
N GLY A 161 -8.37 5.25 -2.62
CA GLY A 161 -9.11 6.29 -3.34
C GLY A 161 -8.21 7.12 -4.25
N LYS A 162 -7.02 7.49 -3.76
CA LYS A 162 -6.03 8.24 -4.53
C LYS A 162 -5.50 7.46 -5.74
N ALA A 163 -5.18 6.18 -5.57
CA ALA A 163 -4.75 5.34 -6.69
C ALA A 163 -5.86 5.16 -7.74
N ALA A 164 -7.09 4.89 -7.31
CA ALA A 164 -8.24 4.78 -8.21
C ALA A 164 -8.47 6.07 -9.01
N ARG A 165 -8.32 7.21 -8.37
CA ARG A 165 -8.44 8.49 -9.02
C ARG A 165 -7.30 8.75 -10.02
N ASN A 166 -6.06 8.55 -9.62
CA ASN A 166 -4.91 8.69 -10.53
C ASN A 166 -5.10 7.81 -11.77
N LEU A 167 -5.65 6.61 -11.57
CA LEU A 167 -5.98 5.69 -12.64
C LEU A 167 -7.06 6.28 -13.58
N TYR A 168 -8.13 6.88 -13.03
CA TYR A 168 -9.14 7.58 -13.83
C TYR A 168 -8.55 8.75 -14.62
N GLU A 169 -7.80 9.62 -13.99
CA GLU A 169 -7.20 10.81 -14.63
C GLU A 169 -6.25 10.43 -15.78
N LYS A 170 -5.45 9.40 -15.58
CA LYS A 170 -4.48 8.95 -16.57
C LYS A 170 -5.11 8.13 -17.70
N THR A 171 -6.22 7.43 -17.46
CA THR A 171 -6.86 6.54 -18.45
C THR A 171 -8.09 7.14 -19.10
N GLY A 172 -8.75 8.12 -18.47
CA GLY A 172 -10.05 8.65 -18.86
C GLY A 172 -11.21 7.67 -18.66
N VAL A 173 -10.98 6.56 -17.96
CA VAL A 173 -11.97 5.50 -17.71
C VAL A 173 -12.34 5.49 -16.23
N PRO A 174 -13.65 5.44 -15.88
CA PRO A 174 -14.09 5.42 -14.50
C PRO A 174 -13.42 4.30 -13.72
N ALA A 175 -12.68 4.66 -12.68
CA ALA A 175 -12.04 3.75 -11.76
C ALA A 175 -12.59 3.96 -10.35
N ARG A 176 -12.61 2.90 -9.54
CA ARG A 176 -13.14 2.91 -8.16
C ARG A 176 -12.13 2.30 -7.21
N THR A 177 -12.31 2.53 -5.91
CA THR A 177 -11.61 1.69 -4.94
C THR A 177 -12.12 0.26 -5.02
N VAL A 178 -11.30 -0.72 -4.59
CA VAL A 178 -11.75 -2.12 -4.52
C VAL A 178 -13.04 -2.22 -3.69
N HIS A 179 -13.08 -1.59 -2.51
CA HIS A 179 -14.31 -1.52 -1.69
C HIS A 179 -15.50 -0.94 -2.45
N GLY A 180 -15.28 0.16 -3.17
CA GLY A 180 -16.32 0.80 -3.98
C GLY A 180 -16.78 -0.04 -5.17
N ALA A 181 -15.89 -0.84 -5.78
CA ALA A 181 -16.24 -1.78 -6.85
C ALA A 181 -17.04 -2.97 -6.32
N LEU A 182 -16.69 -3.44 -5.12
CA LEU A 182 -17.38 -4.53 -4.43
C LEU A 182 -18.72 -4.09 -3.82
N GLY A 183 -18.92 -2.79 -3.59
CA GLY A 183 -20.08 -2.25 -2.85
C GLY A 183 -20.06 -2.64 -1.37
N THR A 184 -18.87 -2.92 -0.80
CA THR A 184 -18.69 -3.33 0.61
C THR A 184 -17.96 -2.26 1.40
N ARG A 185 -18.21 -2.22 2.72
CA ARG A 185 -17.46 -1.41 3.67
C ARG A 185 -16.31 -2.25 4.27
N PRO A 186 -15.28 -1.61 4.85
CA PRO A 186 -14.14 -2.34 5.42
C PRO A 186 -14.48 -3.32 6.55
N ASP A 187 -15.59 -3.12 7.25
CA ASP A 187 -16.10 -3.92 8.36
C ASP A 187 -17.06 -5.05 7.94
N GLU A 188 -17.47 -5.08 6.66
CA GLU A 188 -18.37 -6.09 6.11
C GLU A 188 -17.63 -7.35 5.64
N ASP A 189 -18.39 -8.44 5.43
CA ASP A 189 -17.84 -9.65 4.80
C ASP A 189 -17.62 -9.41 3.31
N PHE A 190 -16.40 -9.64 2.85
CA PHE A 190 -16.02 -9.46 1.45
C PHE A 190 -16.53 -10.57 0.55
N LEU A 191 -16.77 -11.77 1.07
CA LEU A 191 -17.35 -12.86 0.31
C LEU A 191 -18.84 -12.57 0.08
N SER A 192 -19.25 -12.63 -1.18
CA SER A 192 -20.63 -12.36 -1.57
C SER A 192 -21.14 -13.46 -2.50
N PRO A 193 -22.39 -13.88 -2.38
CA PRO A 193 -23.02 -14.75 -3.35
C PRO A 193 -23.37 -14.02 -4.67
N VAL A 194 -23.28 -12.69 -4.71
CA VAL A 194 -23.57 -11.91 -5.91
C VAL A 194 -22.39 -11.99 -6.86
N VAL A 195 -22.64 -12.53 -8.05
CA VAL A 195 -21.66 -12.66 -9.13
C VAL A 195 -21.84 -11.50 -10.13
N TRP A 196 -20.75 -11.03 -10.69
CA TRP A 196 -20.76 -10.06 -11.80
C TRP A 196 -21.00 -10.78 -13.13
N ASP A 197 -22.27 -10.99 -13.49
CA ASP A 197 -22.64 -11.80 -14.66
C ASP A 197 -22.16 -11.21 -16.00
N ASP A 198 -22.07 -9.90 -16.07
CA ASP A 198 -21.76 -9.16 -17.31
C ASP A 198 -20.34 -8.59 -17.37
N ILE A 199 -19.53 -8.73 -16.30
CA ILE A 199 -18.16 -8.26 -16.28
C ILE A 199 -17.23 -9.29 -16.94
N GLY A 200 -16.51 -8.86 -17.97
CA GLY A 200 -15.56 -9.69 -18.70
C GLY A 200 -14.11 -9.51 -18.28
N VAL A 201 -13.77 -8.35 -17.67
CA VAL A 201 -12.40 -8.03 -17.21
C VAL A 201 -12.45 -7.21 -15.94
N VAL A 202 -11.66 -7.59 -14.96
CA VAL A 202 -11.35 -6.79 -13.77
C VAL A 202 -9.87 -6.44 -13.80
N ILE A 203 -9.55 -5.16 -13.76
CA ILE A 203 -8.18 -4.65 -13.69
C ILE A 203 -7.97 -4.02 -12.32
N VAL A 204 -6.97 -4.49 -11.60
CA VAL A 204 -6.55 -3.96 -10.30
C VAL A 204 -5.18 -3.33 -10.46
N ASP A 205 -5.11 -2.01 -10.37
CA ASP A 205 -3.83 -1.28 -10.30
C ASP A 205 -3.35 -1.18 -8.84
N GLU A 206 -2.05 -0.96 -8.63
CA GLU A 206 -1.40 -0.99 -7.32
C GLU A 206 -1.67 -2.30 -6.54
N ALA A 207 -1.65 -3.44 -7.24
CA ALA A 207 -1.98 -4.75 -6.67
C ALA A 207 -1.02 -5.20 -5.55
N SER A 208 0.15 -4.59 -5.41
CA SER A 208 1.05 -4.77 -4.25
C SER A 208 0.41 -4.38 -2.92
N MET A 209 -0.63 -3.52 -2.95
CA MET A 209 -1.39 -3.11 -1.77
C MET A 209 -2.66 -3.96 -1.54
N LEU A 210 -2.90 -5.00 -2.32
CA LEU A 210 -4.12 -5.81 -2.28
C LEU A 210 -4.07 -6.77 -1.09
N THR A 211 -5.01 -6.64 -0.15
CA THR A 211 -5.14 -7.54 0.99
C THR A 211 -5.84 -8.84 0.61
N LEU A 212 -5.71 -9.88 1.43
CA LEU A 212 -6.42 -11.15 1.29
C LEU A 212 -7.94 -10.95 1.21
N GLU A 213 -8.49 -10.06 2.05
CA GLU A 213 -9.93 -9.76 2.08
C GLU A 213 -10.41 -9.13 0.77
N MET A 214 -9.69 -8.09 0.28
CA MET A 214 -10.01 -7.45 -1.00
C MET A 214 -9.96 -8.43 -2.16
N PHE A 215 -8.92 -9.26 -2.20
CA PHE A 215 -8.75 -10.25 -3.26
C PHE A 215 -9.85 -11.31 -3.23
N SER A 216 -10.17 -11.84 -2.04
CA SER A 216 -11.27 -12.80 -1.89
C SER A 216 -12.60 -12.20 -2.33
N GLY A 217 -12.85 -10.92 -2.02
CA GLY A 217 -14.03 -10.20 -2.48
C GLY A 217 -14.13 -10.07 -4.00
N ILE A 218 -13.01 -9.78 -4.67
CA ILE A 218 -12.96 -9.70 -6.14
C ILE A 218 -13.27 -11.06 -6.75
N ILE A 219 -12.52 -12.10 -6.37
CA ILE A 219 -12.67 -13.42 -7.01
C ILE A 219 -14.00 -14.11 -6.69
N SER A 220 -14.63 -13.77 -5.54
CA SER A 220 -15.97 -14.28 -5.19
C SER A 220 -17.05 -13.78 -6.14
N ARG A 221 -16.85 -12.60 -6.76
CA ARG A 221 -17.81 -11.99 -7.69
C ARG A 221 -17.54 -12.28 -9.16
N MET A 222 -16.38 -12.84 -9.48
CA MET A 222 -16.01 -13.16 -10.86
C MET A 222 -16.80 -14.34 -11.40
N ASN A 223 -17.43 -14.17 -12.56
CA ASN A 223 -18.03 -15.29 -13.31
C ASN A 223 -16.94 -16.16 -14.00
N SER A 224 -17.37 -17.29 -14.59
CA SER A 224 -16.45 -18.25 -15.22
C SER A 224 -15.67 -17.72 -16.44
N ASN A 225 -16.10 -16.64 -17.05
CA ASN A 225 -15.45 -16.02 -18.24
C ASN A 225 -14.74 -14.71 -17.93
N CYS A 226 -14.76 -14.27 -16.67
CA CYS A 226 -14.13 -13.02 -16.26
C CYS A 226 -12.60 -13.19 -16.16
N ARG A 227 -11.87 -12.21 -16.61
CA ARG A 227 -10.41 -12.07 -16.54
C ARG A 227 -10.02 -11.20 -15.37
N LEU A 228 -8.97 -11.56 -14.66
CA LEU A 228 -8.37 -10.75 -13.60
C LEU A 228 -6.98 -10.31 -14.03
N VAL A 229 -6.75 -9.01 -14.09
CA VAL A 229 -5.46 -8.41 -14.41
C VAL A 229 -4.94 -7.69 -13.16
N LEU A 230 -3.88 -8.22 -12.56
CA LEU A 230 -3.22 -7.63 -11.41
C LEU A 230 -1.99 -6.84 -11.87
N ILE A 231 -2.00 -5.53 -11.64
CA ILE A 231 -0.91 -4.65 -12.03
C ILE A 231 -0.28 -4.06 -10.77
N GLY A 232 1.02 -4.24 -10.59
CA GLY A 232 1.69 -3.82 -9.37
C GLY A 232 3.21 -3.78 -9.49
N ASP A 233 3.84 -3.59 -8.35
CA ASP A 233 5.29 -3.57 -8.23
C ASP A 233 5.71 -4.35 -6.98
N THR A 234 6.35 -5.49 -7.18
CA THR A 234 6.76 -6.40 -6.10
C THR A 234 7.88 -5.84 -5.21
N ASN A 235 8.57 -4.80 -5.67
CA ASN A 235 9.58 -4.11 -4.86
C ASN A 235 8.98 -3.10 -3.87
N GLN A 236 7.71 -2.68 -4.07
CA GLN A 236 7.03 -1.77 -3.16
C GLN A 236 6.65 -2.44 -1.84
N LEU A 237 6.15 -1.63 -0.90
CA LEU A 237 5.65 -2.11 0.38
C LEU A 237 4.48 -3.09 0.20
N LYS A 238 4.46 -4.11 1.06
CA LYS A 238 3.33 -5.03 1.18
C LYS A 238 2.07 -4.32 1.68
N PRO A 239 0.86 -4.88 1.50
CA PRO A 239 -0.39 -4.23 1.86
C PRO A 239 -0.44 -3.88 3.35
N VAL A 240 -1.16 -2.81 3.71
CA VAL A 240 -1.54 -2.57 5.09
C VAL A 240 -2.76 -3.45 5.38
N GLY A 241 -2.56 -4.55 6.08
CA GLY A 241 -3.56 -5.60 6.32
C GLY A 241 -3.03 -6.98 5.97
N ILE A 242 -3.89 -7.99 6.04
CA ILE A 242 -3.51 -9.40 6.00
C ILE A 242 -3.25 -9.88 4.58
N GLY A 243 -2.24 -10.73 4.46
CA GLY A 243 -1.92 -11.49 3.25
C GLY A 243 -0.79 -10.90 2.41
N ASN A 244 -0.42 -11.66 1.40
CA ASN A 244 0.65 -11.34 0.45
C ASN A 244 0.24 -11.84 -0.95
N VAL A 245 -0.98 -11.52 -1.33
CA VAL A 245 -1.69 -12.13 -2.47
C VAL A 245 -0.91 -12.06 -3.77
N LEU A 246 -0.29 -10.91 -4.08
CA LEU A 246 0.46 -10.77 -5.33
C LEU A 246 1.63 -11.76 -5.41
N GLU A 247 2.41 -11.90 -4.34
CA GLU A 247 3.52 -12.85 -4.26
C GLU A 247 3.02 -14.30 -4.24
N ASP A 248 1.90 -14.59 -3.53
CA ASP A 248 1.30 -15.91 -3.49
C ASP A 248 0.88 -16.38 -4.89
N VAL A 249 0.20 -15.52 -5.65
CA VAL A 249 -0.25 -15.85 -7.02
C VAL A 249 0.95 -16.00 -7.98
N ILE A 250 2.00 -15.20 -7.83
CA ILE A 250 3.25 -15.37 -8.59
C ILE A 250 3.89 -16.72 -8.25
N SER A 251 3.93 -17.09 -6.97
CA SER A 251 4.51 -18.36 -6.50
C SER A 251 3.75 -19.60 -7.02
N LEU A 252 2.48 -19.44 -7.35
CA LEU A 252 1.65 -20.46 -8.01
C LEU A 252 1.90 -20.55 -9.52
N ARG A 253 2.91 -19.86 -10.05
CA ARG A 253 3.25 -19.79 -11.47
C ARG A 253 2.10 -19.28 -12.36
N ALA A 254 1.26 -18.40 -11.84
CA ALA A 254 0.32 -17.68 -12.67
C ALA A 254 1.09 -16.88 -13.75
N PRO A 255 0.49 -16.67 -14.93
CA PRO A 255 1.14 -15.93 -16.01
C PRO A 255 1.57 -14.51 -15.56
N VAL A 256 2.87 -14.24 -15.67
CA VAL A 256 3.51 -12.97 -15.23
C VAL A 256 4.30 -12.37 -16.38
N ILE A 257 4.18 -11.06 -16.56
CA ILE A 257 5.10 -10.27 -17.40
C ILE A 257 5.74 -9.19 -16.55
N HIS A 258 7.06 -9.08 -16.66
CA HIS A 258 7.85 -8.04 -16.04
C HIS A 258 8.18 -6.96 -17.06
N LEU A 259 7.72 -5.71 -16.81
CA LEU A 259 8.06 -4.56 -17.65
C LEU A 259 9.41 -4.00 -17.19
N GLU A 260 10.45 -4.25 -17.96
CA GLU A 260 11.81 -3.77 -17.67
C GLU A 260 12.08 -2.39 -18.27
N SER A 261 11.42 -2.07 -19.39
CA SER A 261 11.59 -0.80 -20.07
C SER A 261 11.10 0.36 -19.20
N ASN A 262 11.92 1.40 -19.06
CA ASN A 262 11.52 2.62 -18.38
C ASN A 262 11.28 3.73 -19.42
N HIS A 263 10.07 4.27 -19.41
CA HIS A 263 9.63 5.35 -20.30
C HIS A 263 9.58 6.70 -19.57
N ARG A 264 10.21 6.85 -18.39
CA ARG A 264 10.37 8.16 -17.76
C ARG A 264 11.14 9.07 -18.69
N GLN A 265 10.59 10.24 -18.91
CA GLN A 265 11.11 11.23 -19.87
C GLN A 265 12.55 11.63 -19.53
N THR A 266 13.27 12.11 -20.54
CA THR A 266 14.68 12.53 -20.55
C THR A 266 15.04 13.66 -19.55
N GLU A 267 14.09 14.18 -18.80
CA GLU A 267 14.27 15.23 -17.79
C GLU A 267 14.68 14.69 -16.40
N VAL A 268 14.62 13.35 -16.18
CA VAL A 268 15.03 12.73 -14.91
C VAL A 268 16.53 12.49 -14.96
N SER A 269 17.25 12.82 -13.89
CA SER A 269 18.68 12.59 -13.81
C SER A 269 19.02 11.10 -13.88
N GLU A 270 20.21 10.82 -14.42
CA GLU A 270 20.70 9.46 -14.59
C GLU A 270 20.79 8.67 -13.27
N ALA A 271 21.22 9.33 -12.18
CA ALA A 271 21.37 8.67 -10.89
C ALA A 271 20.01 8.25 -10.30
N LEU A 272 19.01 9.13 -10.28
CA LEU A 272 17.68 8.80 -9.77
C LEU A 272 17.05 7.70 -10.63
N LEU A 273 17.14 7.82 -11.95
CA LEU A 273 16.64 6.82 -12.89
C LEU A 273 17.30 5.46 -12.67
N TYR A 274 18.64 5.43 -12.58
CA TYR A 274 19.40 4.21 -12.31
C TYR A 274 18.98 3.57 -10.99
N ASN A 275 18.98 4.33 -9.90
CA ASN A 275 18.67 3.81 -8.56
C ASN A 275 17.23 3.26 -8.45
N VAL A 276 16.27 3.81 -9.18
CA VAL A 276 14.89 3.29 -9.20
C VAL A 276 14.77 2.07 -10.11
N THR A 277 15.34 2.11 -11.32
CA THR A 277 15.17 1.02 -12.31
C THR A 277 16.01 -0.22 -11.98
N LYS A 278 17.21 -0.03 -11.46
CA LYS A 278 18.13 -1.12 -11.09
C LYS A 278 18.05 -1.48 -9.61
N PHE A 279 17.06 -1.00 -8.88
CA PHE A 279 16.94 -1.23 -7.44
C PHE A 279 16.98 -2.71 -7.05
N SER A 280 16.40 -3.58 -7.86
CA SER A 280 16.47 -5.03 -7.63
C SER A 280 17.89 -5.59 -7.58
N ALA A 281 18.84 -4.98 -8.29
CA ALA A 281 20.25 -5.34 -8.30
C ALA A 281 21.08 -4.66 -7.19
N ILE A 282 20.65 -3.49 -6.71
CA ILE A 282 21.32 -2.73 -5.64
C ILE A 282 21.28 -3.55 -4.34
N ARG A 283 22.43 -3.75 -3.70
CA ARG A 283 22.55 -4.43 -2.41
C ARG A 283 23.27 -3.59 -1.37
N THR A 284 24.22 -2.78 -1.79
CA THR A 284 25.07 -1.96 -0.94
C THR A 284 24.89 -0.49 -1.29
N ILE A 285 25.41 0.39 -0.45
CA ILE A 285 25.38 1.83 -0.71
C ILE A 285 26.32 2.22 -1.85
N GLU A 286 27.35 1.40 -2.11
CA GLU A 286 28.29 1.57 -3.21
C GLU A 286 27.65 1.28 -4.57
N ASP A 287 26.55 0.52 -4.60
CA ASP A 287 25.78 0.27 -5.82
C ASP A 287 24.87 1.45 -6.18
N LEU A 288 24.66 2.41 -5.24
CA LEU A 288 23.86 3.61 -5.49
C LEU A 288 24.68 4.65 -6.26
N CYS A 289 24.05 5.24 -7.26
CA CYS A 289 24.57 6.41 -7.94
C CYS A 289 24.13 7.69 -7.21
N PHE A 290 25.08 8.58 -6.92
CA PHE A 290 24.82 9.88 -6.30
C PHE A 290 25.20 11.00 -7.26
N ASP A 291 24.30 12.00 -7.36
CA ASP A 291 24.48 13.23 -8.12
C ASP A 291 23.66 14.38 -7.50
N ASN A 292 23.38 15.44 -8.27
CA ASN A 292 22.58 16.56 -7.81
C ASN A 292 21.09 16.22 -7.56
N SER A 293 20.60 15.11 -8.04
CA SER A 293 19.21 14.67 -7.88
C SER A 293 19.04 13.53 -6.89
N PHE A 294 20.12 12.86 -6.52
CA PHE A 294 20.12 11.77 -5.55
C PHE A 294 21.25 11.98 -4.56
N LYS A 295 20.94 12.61 -3.43
CA LYS A 295 21.92 13.14 -2.46
C LYS A 295 21.76 12.48 -1.10
N LEU A 296 22.90 12.33 -0.43
CA LEU A 296 22.96 12.06 1.00
C LEU A 296 23.74 13.20 1.69
N LEU A 297 23.12 13.87 2.64
CA LEU A 297 23.78 14.78 3.57
C LEU A 297 24.11 14.02 4.85
N PRO A 298 25.39 13.63 5.04
CA PRO A 298 25.81 12.87 6.22
C PRO A 298 25.75 13.75 7.46
N MET A 299 25.02 13.32 8.50
CA MET A 299 24.93 14.00 9.79
C MET A 299 24.46 13.04 10.88
N ASP A 300 24.60 13.48 12.12
CA ASP A 300 24.04 12.77 13.28
C ASP A 300 22.53 13.02 13.44
N SER A 301 21.90 12.29 14.33
CA SER A 301 20.44 12.38 14.57
C SER A 301 19.98 13.78 14.98
N ARG A 302 20.83 14.59 15.67
CA ARG A 302 20.48 15.94 16.12
C ARG A 302 20.47 16.91 14.93
N GLY A 303 21.51 16.91 14.12
CA GLY A 303 21.59 17.74 12.91
C GLY A 303 20.53 17.38 11.87
N THR A 304 20.07 16.14 11.87
CA THR A 304 19.07 15.66 10.90
C THR A 304 17.74 16.38 11.02
N TYR A 305 17.23 16.63 12.23
CA TYR A 305 15.96 17.34 12.41
C TYR A 305 16.01 18.75 11.83
N ASP A 306 17.00 19.54 12.24
CA ASP A 306 17.14 20.93 11.80
C ASP A 306 17.35 21.02 10.29
N SER A 307 18.14 20.10 9.72
CA SER A 307 18.37 20.03 8.28
C SER A 307 17.10 19.69 7.51
N VAL A 308 16.35 18.67 7.91
CA VAL A 308 15.10 18.28 7.25
C VAL A 308 14.08 19.40 7.31
N VAL A 309 13.90 20.02 8.49
CA VAL A 309 12.95 21.14 8.67
C VAL A 309 13.33 22.32 7.80
N ARG A 310 14.62 22.73 7.79
CA ARG A 310 15.10 23.86 7.00
C ARG A 310 14.99 23.59 5.49
N GLU A 311 15.51 22.46 5.01
CA GLU A 311 15.44 22.09 3.59
C GLU A 311 14.01 22.02 3.08
N ALA A 312 13.10 21.45 3.88
CA ALA A 312 11.69 21.41 3.54
C ALA A 312 11.08 22.82 3.46
N ALA A 313 11.30 23.65 4.48
CA ALA A 313 10.76 25.01 4.51
C ALA A 313 11.30 25.87 3.35
N GLU A 314 12.60 25.81 3.07
CA GLU A 314 13.20 26.53 1.93
C GLU A 314 12.64 26.07 0.59
N SER A 315 12.44 24.76 0.41
CA SER A 315 11.81 24.20 -0.80
C SER A 315 10.37 24.69 -0.95
N TYR A 316 9.58 24.70 0.12
CA TYR A 316 8.22 25.27 0.10
C TYR A 316 8.20 26.76 -0.24
N GLN A 317 9.11 27.56 0.34
CA GLN A 317 9.23 28.99 0.03
C GLN A 317 9.57 29.26 -1.44
N ARG A 318 10.32 28.36 -2.08
CA ARG A 318 10.60 28.41 -3.52
C ARG A 318 9.43 27.96 -4.40
N GLY A 319 8.33 27.47 -3.81
CA GLY A 319 7.16 26.95 -4.53
C GLY A 319 7.38 25.54 -5.11
N GLU A 320 8.38 24.80 -4.64
CA GLU A 320 8.64 23.43 -5.10
C GLU A 320 7.58 22.46 -4.56
N ASN A 321 7.20 21.48 -5.37
CA ASN A 321 6.34 20.37 -4.93
C ASN A 321 7.19 19.35 -4.14
N VAL A 322 7.50 19.70 -2.89
CA VAL A 322 8.33 18.88 -1.99
C VAL A 322 7.47 18.10 -1.00
N GLN A 323 7.94 16.92 -0.62
CA GLN A 323 7.35 16.10 0.43
C GLN A 323 8.42 15.49 1.33
N VAL A 324 8.26 15.67 2.64
CA VAL A 324 9.08 14.94 3.61
C VAL A 324 8.44 13.57 3.86
N LEU A 325 9.23 12.51 3.72
CA LEU A 325 8.80 11.12 3.95
C LEU A 325 9.54 10.52 5.13
N THR A 326 8.82 10.00 6.12
CA THR A 326 9.38 9.35 7.31
C THR A 326 8.72 8.00 7.58
N PRO A 327 9.40 7.03 8.25
CA PRO A 327 8.78 5.75 8.60
C PRO A 327 7.70 5.85 9.67
N PHE A 328 7.79 6.82 10.58
CA PHE A 328 6.92 6.92 11.76
C PHE A 328 5.96 8.11 11.70
N ASN A 329 4.71 7.87 12.10
CA ASN A 329 3.74 8.95 12.30
C ASN A 329 4.00 9.73 13.59
N GLN A 330 4.29 9.01 14.68
CA GLN A 330 4.51 9.52 16.04
C GLN A 330 5.69 8.82 16.72
N LYS A 331 5.98 9.14 17.95
CA LYS A 331 6.94 8.48 18.87
C LYS A 331 8.42 8.84 18.70
N THR A 332 8.81 9.57 17.68
CA THR A 332 10.20 10.00 17.49
C THR A 332 10.25 11.50 17.14
N VAL A 333 11.41 12.12 17.35
CA VAL A 333 11.63 13.54 17.01
C VAL A 333 11.51 13.77 15.49
N LEU A 334 11.84 12.76 14.67
CA LEU A 334 11.72 12.78 13.21
C LEU A 334 10.45 12.07 12.70
N SER A 335 9.42 11.97 13.54
CA SER A 335 8.10 11.50 13.13
C SER A 335 7.39 12.54 12.26
N ALA A 336 6.39 12.11 11.48
CA ALA A 336 5.61 13.01 10.64
C ALA A 336 4.98 14.14 11.45
N GLU A 337 4.44 13.86 12.63
CA GLU A 337 3.81 14.84 13.51
C GLU A 337 4.81 15.92 13.96
N SER A 338 5.98 15.52 14.47
CA SER A 338 7.01 16.44 14.95
C SER A 338 7.58 17.29 13.81
N LEU A 339 7.87 16.68 12.66
CA LEU A 339 8.37 17.39 11.48
C LEU A 339 7.35 18.38 10.92
N ASN A 340 6.07 18.01 10.91
CA ASN A 340 4.99 18.92 10.50
C ASN A 340 4.95 20.19 11.34
N LEU A 341 5.06 20.05 12.66
CA LEU A 341 5.10 21.20 13.57
C LEU A 341 6.35 22.03 13.36
N GLY A 342 7.52 21.41 13.20
CA GLY A 342 8.79 22.11 12.96
C GLY A 342 8.77 22.91 11.66
N ILE A 343 8.36 22.29 10.56
CA ILE A 343 8.28 22.93 9.24
C ILE A 343 7.26 24.08 9.26
N ARG A 344 6.07 23.84 9.81
CA ARG A 344 5.04 24.89 9.95
C ARG A 344 5.55 26.08 10.76
N ASN A 345 6.25 25.83 11.88
CA ASN A 345 6.79 26.89 12.72
C ASN A 345 7.85 27.74 12.00
N LEU A 346 8.64 27.15 11.12
CA LEU A 346 9.65 27.85 10.34
C LEU A 346 9.03 28.63 9.17
N LEU A 347 7.97 28.08 8.55
CA LEU A 347 7.26 28.77 7.47
C LEU A 347 6.40 29.94 7.95
N ASN A 348 5.78 29.80 9.12
CA ASN A 348 4.84 30.75 9.69
C ASN A 348 5.25 31.08 11.14
N PRO A 349 6.37 31.81 11.37
CA PRO A 349 6.84 32.15 12.72
C PRO A 349 5.87 33.09 13.45
N ASP A 350 5.29 34.06 12.73
CA ASP A 350 4.29 35.01 13.24
C ASP A 350 2.89 34.57 12.84
N ARG A 351 2.15 33.95 13.79
CA ARG A 351 0.78 33.51 13.58
C ARG A 351 -0.27 34.49 14.07
N GLU A 352 0.17 35.59 14.69
CA GLU A 352 -0.70 36.71 15.07
C GLU A 352 -1.25 37.37 13.80
N GLY A 353 -2.56 37.24 13.59
CA GLY A 353 -3.25 37.78 12.40
C GLY A 353 -3.57 36.77 11.29
N LEU A 354 -3.07 35.56 11.34
CA LEU A 354 -3.55 34.49 10.43
C LEU A 354 -4.93 34.02 10.86
N GLU A 355 -5.79 33.80 9.88
CA GLU A 355 -7.06 33.10 10.11
C GLU A 355 -6.77 31.67 10.57
N LYS A 356 -7.56 31.19 11.53
CA LYS A 356 -7.36 29.86 12.12
C LYS A 356 -8.68 29.15 12.34
N MET A 357 -8.63 27.81 12.32
CA MET A 357 -9.73 26.96 12.68
C MET A 357 -9.27 25.84 13.62
N CYS A 358 -10.19 25.37 14.46
CA CYS A 358 -9.95 24.22 15.34
C CYS A 358 -10.81 23.04 14.85
N ILE A 359 -10.17 21.89 14.69
CA ILE A 359 -10.85 20.61 14.44
C ILE A 359 -10.37 19.68 15.55
N GLU A 360 -11.28 19.26 16.41
CA GLU A 360 -10.94 18.56 17.66
C GLU A 360 -9.90 19.35 18.46
N ASP A 361 -8.77 18.74 18.82
CA ASP A 361 -7.68 19.37 19.57
C ASP A 361 -6.62 20.02 18.65
N ASN A 362 -6.78 19.97 17.33
CA ASN A 362 -5.81 20.48 16.38
C ASN A 362 -6.16 21.88 15.88
N ILE A 363 -5.16 22.77 15.90
CA ILE A 363 -5.27 24.12 15.35
C ILE A 363 -4.61 24.16 13.97
N PHE A 364 -5.37 24.60 12.97
CA PHE A 364 -4.90 24.82 11.61
C PHE A 364 -4.97 26.32 11.28
N TYR A 365 -4.02 26.77 10.48
CA TYR A 365 -3.93 28.16 10.03
C TYR A 365 -4.16 28.26 8.52
N ASP A 366 -4.61 29.41 8.07
CA ASP A 366 -4.67 29.71 6.64
C ASP A 366 -3.29 29.51 5.99
N GLY A 367 -3.25 28.80 4.86
CA GLY A 367 -2.01 28.41 4.18
C GLY A 367 -1.36 27.12 4.66
N ASP A 368 -1.88 26.44 5.69
CA ASP A 368 -1.33 25.15 6.11
C ASP A 368 -1.49 24.09 5.01
N LYS A 369 -0.44 23.30 4.79
CA LYS A 369 -0.52 22.10 3.98
C LYS A 369 -1.15 20.98 4.79
N VAL A 370 -2.27 20.47 4.31
CA VAL A 370 -3.10 19.48 5.02
C VAL A 370 -3.38 18.25 4.18
N MET A 371 -3.67 17.12 4.85
CA MET A 371 -4.15 15.89 4.25
C MET A 371 -5.52 15.56 4.80
N ILE A 372 -6.44 15.17 3.91
CA ILE A 372 -7.77 14.67 4.25
C ILE A 372 -7.63 13.19 4.65
N LEU A 373 -8.24 12.80 5.76
CA LEU A 373 -8.22 11.43 6.27
C LEU A 373 -9.51 10.65 6.00
N LYS A 374 -10.59 11.32 5.59
CA LYS A 374 -11.91 10.71 5.38
C LYS A 374 -12.42 10.96 3.96
N ASN A 375 -13.04 9.94 3.35
CA ASN A 375 -13.63 10.10 2.03
C ASN A 375 -14.92 10.91 2.11
N ASP A 376 -15.09 11.90 1.23
CA ASP A 376 -16.35 12.62 0.99
C ASP A 376 -16.65 12.59 -0.52
N ASN A 377 -17.55 11.68 -0.89
CA ASN A 377 -17.95 11.50 -2.30
C ASN A 377 -18.75 12.70 -2.83
N GLY A 378 -19.47 13.42 -1.98
CA GLY A 378 -20.24 14.59 -2.37
C GLY A 378 -19.33 15.73 -2.81
N ARG A 379 -18.24 15.95 -2.09
CA ARG A 379 -17.20 16.96 -2.41
C ARG A 379 -16.09 16.40 -3.29
N LYS A 380 -16.15 15.11 -3.63
CA LYS A 380 -15.13 14.40 -4.45
C LYS A 380 -13.73 14.51 -3.84
N CYS A 381 -13.61 14.40 -2.54
CA CYS A 381 -12.32 14.34 -1.86
C CYS A 381 -12.16 13.00 -1.14
N TYR A 382 -10.92 12.53 -1.03
CA TYR A 382 -10.61 11.17 -0.61
C TYR A 382 -9.51 11.14 0.43
N ASN A 383 -9.48 10.09 1.22
CA ASN A 383 -8.40 9.84 2.17
C ASN A 383 -7.04 9.83 1.44
N GLY A 384 -6.11 10.64 1.93
CA GLY A 384 -4.80 10.85 1.35
C GLY A 384 -4.71 12.02 0.36
N ASP A 385 -5.81 12.71 0.03
CA ASP A 385 -5.75 13.95 -0.74
C ASP A 385 -5.03 15.03 0.07
N ILE A 386 -4.07 15.71 -0.57
CA ILE A 386 -3.24 16.76 0.03
C ILE A 386 -3.53 18.09 -0.68
N GLY A 387 -3.61 19.15 0.08
CA GLY A 387 -3.81 20.50 -0.44
C GLY A 387 -3.41 21.59 0.54
N ILE A 388 -3.65 22.82 0.15
CA ILE A 388 -3.43 24.02 0.97
C ILE A 388 -4.77 24.46 1.53
N LEU A 389 -4.84 24.58 2.84
CA LEU A 389 -6.01 25.09 3.54
C LEU A 389 -6.18 26.59 3.29
N LYS A 390 -7.37 27.00 2.91
CA LYS A 390 -7.77 28.40 2.75
C LYS A 390 -8.98 28.69 3.63
N ILE A 391 -8.82 29.57 4.60
CA ILE A 391 -9.84 29.93 5.57
C ILE A 391 -10.45 31.28 5.16
N ASN A 392 -11.79 31.37 5.20
CA ASN A 392 -12.54 32.60 4.98
C ASN A 392 -13.52 32.79 6.13
N SER A 393 -13.06 33.46 7.18
CA SER A 393 -13.88 33.69 8.39
C SER A 393 -15.06 34.64 8.11
N ALA A 394 -14.93 35.54 7.14
CA ALA A 394 -16.01 36.46 6.77
C ALA A 394 -17.26 35.72 6.23
N ASN A 395 -17.05 34.64 5.50
CA ASN A 395 -18.12 33.80 4.94
C ASN A 395 -18.40 32.55 5.78
N SER A 396 -17.71 32.38 6.92
CA SER A 396 -17.77 31.17 7.75
C SER A 396 -17.54 29.88 6.93
N THR A 397 -16.57 29.91 6.01
CA THR A 397 -16.22 28.80 5.15
C THR A 397 -14.70 28.57 5.13
N TYR A 398 -14.30 27.37 4.75
CA TYR A 398 -12.93 27.06 4.38
C TYR A 398 -12.93 26.12 3.18
N LEU A 399 -11.85 26.14 2.44
CA LEU A 399 -11.63 25.24 1.34
C LEU A 399 -10.22 24.63 1.44
N ILE A 400 -10.03 23.50 0.77
CA ILE A 400 -8.71 22.91 0.60
C ILE A 400 -8.40 22.94 -0.89
N ASP A 401 -7.40 23.74 -1.25
CA ASP A 401 -6.90 23.81 -2.63
C ASP A 401 -6.00 22.58 -2.87
N LEU A 402 -6.60 21.53 -3.43
CA LEU A 402 -5.93 20.26 -3.62
C LEU A 402 -4.88 20.36 -4.74
N LEU A 403 -3.78 19.63 -4.59
CA LEU A 403 -2.65 19.62 -5.54
C LEU A 403 -3.05 19.23 -6.98
N ASP A 404 -4.23 18.68 -7.17
CA ASP A 404 -4.81 18.29 -8.45
C ASP A 404 -5.81 19.30 -9.02
N GLY A 405 -5.93 20.49 -8.42
CA GLY A 405 -6.77 21.60 -8.86
C GLY A 405 -8.23 21.53 -8.40
N ARG A 406 -8.64 20.53 -7.62
CA ARG A 406 -9.96 20.53 -6.95
C ARG A 406 -9.92 21.45 -5.73
N THR A 407 -11.05 22.08 -5.46
CA THR A 407 -11.20 22.99 -4.32
C THR A 407 -12.47 22.67 -3.52
N PRO A 408 -12.54 21.52 -2.81
CA PRO A 408 -13.69 21.21 -1.96
C PRO A 408 -13.84 22.26 -0.87
N VAL A 409 -15.11 22.65 -0.61
CA VAL A 409 -15.47 23.73 0.31
C VAL A 409 -16.35 23.18 1.44
N TRP A 410 -16.10 23.63 2.66
CA TRP A 410 -16.92 23.34 3.85
C TRP A 410 -17.35 24.64 4.52
N SER A 411 -18.52 24.60 5.16
CA SER A 411 -18.94 25.61 6.13
C SER A 411 -18.48 25.20 7.53
N PHE A 412 -18.13 26.16 8.39
CA PHE A 412 -17.80 25.90 9.81
C PHE A 412 -18.93 25.22 10.59
N CYS A 413 -20.18 25.35 10.11
CA CYS A 413 -21.35 24.70 10.73
C CYS A 413 -21.56 23.25 10.25
N GLN A 414 -20.78 22.76 9.30
CA GLN A 414 -20.87 21.40 8.78
C GLN A 414 -19.84 20.49 9.45
N GLU A 415 -20.07 19.18 9.35
CA GLU A 415 -19.07 18.19 9.77
C GLU A 415 -17.76 18.43 9.01
N SER A 416 -16.69 18.68 9.75
CA SER A 416 -15.36 18.92 9.19
C SER A 416 -14.78 17.58 8.71
N PRO A 417 -14.00 17.58 7.62
CA PRO A 417 -13.19 16.43 7.29
C PRO A 417 -12.13 16.24 8.39
N ASP A 418 -11.79 14.99 8.68
CA ASP A 418 -10.63 14.71 9.51
C ASP A 418 -9.38 15.21 8.78
N LEU A 419 -8.65 16.15 9.37
CA LEU A 419 -7.46 16.77 8.79
C LEU A 419 -6.23 16.53 9.63
N VAL A 420 -5.10 16.42 8.96
CA VAL A 420 -3.77 16.45 9.58
C VAL A 420 -2.84 17.34 8.76
N LEU A 421 -1.82 17.90 9.39
CA LEU A 421 -0.74 18.59 8.66
C LEU A 421 -0.02 17.60 7.74
N ALA A 422 0.42 18.05 6.58
CA ALA A 422 0.97 17.19 5.54
C ALA A 422 2.28 17.69 4.90
N TYR A 423 3.04 18.55 5.58
CA TYR A 423 4.41 18.87 5.16
C TYR A 423 5.32 17.63 5.22
N ALA A 424 5.11 16.79 6.24
CA ALA A 424 5.70 15.46 6.38
C ALA A 424 4.61 14.40 6.50
N ILE A 425 4.79 13.27 5.83
CA ILE A 425 3.88 12.12 5.87
C ILE A 425 4.66 10.83 6.01
N THR A 426 3.99 9.74 6.40
CA THR A 426 4.64 8.43 6.38
C THR A 426 4.82 7.92 4.95
N ILE A 427 5.87 7.12 4.72
CA ILE A 427 6.12 6.48 3.42
C ILE A 427 4.92 5.65 2.97
N HIS A 428 4.21 4.99 3.89
CA HIS A 428 2.97 4.25 3.58
C HIS A 428 1.88 5.17 3.00
N LYS A 429 1.69 6.36 3.58
CA LYS A 429 0.69 7.34 3.08
C LYS A 429 1.08 7.98 1.75
N SER A 430 2.34 7.88 1.32
CA SER A 430 2.80 8.37 0.03
C SER A 430 2.51 7.42 -1.14
N GLN A 431 2.08 6.18 -0.88
CA GLN A 431 1.78 5.21 -1.93
C GLN A 431 0.69 5.76 -2.88
N GLY A 432 0.88 5.54 -4.18
CA GLY A 432 0.03 6.12 -5.23
C GLY A 432 0.24 7.62 -5.48
N SER A 433 1.26 8.25 -4.86
CA SER A 433 1.60 9.67 -5.06
C SER A 433 2.95 9.83 -5.73
N GLU A 434 3.18 10.99 -6.36
CA GLU A 434 4.48 11.40 -6.88
C GLU A 434 4.73 12.86 -6.48
N TYR A 435 5.98 13.20 -6.20
CA TYR A 435 6.43 14.53 -5.80
C TYR A 435 7.69 14.90 -6.57
N ASP A 436 7.88 16.18 -6.83
CA ASP A 436 9.05 16.63 -7.57
C ASP A 436 10.33 16.43 -6.77
N LYS A 437 10.27 16.72 -5.47
CA LYS A 437 11.38 16.52 -4.54
C LYS A 437 10.92 15.75 -3.30
N ILE A 438 11.75 14.80 -2.85
CA ILE A 438 11.55 14.08 -1.60
C ILE A 438 12.71 14.38 -0.65
N ILE A 439 12.38 14.61 0.62
CA ILE A 439 13.35 14.70 1.70
C ILE A 439 13.08 13.55 2.68
N MET A 440 14.10 12.75 2.99
CA MET A 440 13.94 11.58 3.86
C MET A 440 15.01 11.56 4.96
N PRO A 441 14.60 11.65 6.24
CA PRO A 441 15.52 11.42 7.35
C PRO A 441 15.93 9.95 7.45
N ILE A 442 17.21 9.70 7.70
CA ILE A 442 17.80 8.37 7.85
C ILE A 442 18.61 8.34 9.16
N ILE A 443 18.01 7.83 10.22
CA ILE A 443 18.60 7.77 11.56
C ILE A 443 18.50 6.37 12.16
N LYS A 444 19.36 6.09 13.15
CA LYS A 444 19.44 4.77 13.78
C LYS A 444 18.14 4.31 14.42
N GLU A 445 17.37 5.21 15.00
CA GLU A 445 16.07 4.92 15.59
C GLU A 445 15.05 4.34 14.58
N PHE A 446 15.32 4.55 13.29
CA PHE A 446 14.50 4.02 12.20
C PHE A 446 14.91 2.61 11.75
N SER A 447 16.04 2.06 12.21
CA SER A 447 16.57 0.76 11.75
C SER A 447 15.57 -0.40 11.92
N CYS A 448 14.64 -0.33 12.89
CA CYS A 448 13.63 -1.36 13.07
C CYS A 448 12.58 -1.38 11.92
N MET A 449 12.31 -0.24 11.30
CA MET A 449 11.31 -0.09 10.23
C MET A 449 11.94 -0.03 8.85
N LEU A 450 13.13 0.58 8.73
CA LEU A 450 13.81 0.74 7.45
C LEU A 450 14.19 -0.61 6.86
N ASN A 451 13.78 -0.83 5.61
CA ASN A 451 14.12 -2.00 4.81
C ASN A 451 14.11 -1.62 3.33
N ARG A 452 14.53 -2.54 2.47
CA ARG A 452 14.61 -2.33 1.01
C ARG A 452 13.30 -1.85 0.39
N ASN A 453 12.19 -2.49 0.74
CA ASN A 453 10.88 -2.18 0.14
C ASN A 453 10.42 -0.77 0.53
N LEU A 454 10.71 -0.35 1.77
CA LEU A 454 10.38 0.98 2.24
C LEU A 454 11.23 2.05 1.55
N LEU A 455 12.54 1.81 1.39
CA LEU A 455 13.44 2.69 0.64
C LEU A 455 13.00 2.78 -0.84
N TYR A 456 12.75 1.65 -1.48
CA TYR A 456 12.29 1.64 -2.87
C TYR A 456 10.97 2.39 -3.05
N THR A 457 10.03 2.19 -2.13
CA THR A 457 8.75 2.90 -2.16
C THR A 457 8.98 4.43 -2.10
N ALA A 458 9.88 4.89 -1.23
CA ALA A 458 10.24 6.30 -1.17
C ALA A 458 10.94 6.78 -2.46
N PHE A 459 11.92 6.03 -2.98
CA PHE A 459 12.65 6.39 -4.21
C PHE A 459 11.70 6.52 -5.40
N SER A 460 10.76 5.59 -5.51
CA SER A 460 9.78 5.56 -6.60
C SER A 460 8.77 6.70 -6.56
N ARG A 461 8.68 7.45 -5.45
CA ARG A 461 7.81 8.64 -5.31
C ARG A 461 8.44 9.91 -5.86
N ALA A 462 9.78 9.98 -5.96
CA ALA A 462 10.49 11.15 -6.47
C ALA A 462 10.39 11.23 -8.00
N ARG A 463 10.07 12.43 -8.51
CA ARG A 463 10.14 12.72 -9.95
C ARG A 463 11.52 13.19 -10.35
N TYR A 464 12.10 14.14 -9.61
CA TYR A 464 13.34 14.82 -10.01
C TYR A 464 14.43 14.74 -8.96
N GLU A 465 14.11 14.82 -7.66
CA GLU A 465 15.12 14.88 -6.61
C GLU A 465 14.73 14.06 -5.37
N ILE A 466 15.73 13.38 -4.81
CA ILE A 466 15.64 12.80 -3.48
C ILE A 466 16.85 13.21 -2.64
N LEU A 467 16.58 13.72 -1.43
CA LEU A 467 17.56 14.14 -0.47
C LEU A 467 17.45 13.31 0.80
N PHE A 468 18.47 12.53 1.10
CA PHE A 468 18.61 11.85 2.38
C PHE A 468 19.36 12.75 3.36
N CYS A 469 18.86 12.87 4.58
CA CYS A 469 19.52 13.56 5.67
C CYS A 469 19.78 12.56 6.79
N GLY A 470 21.05 12.31 7.16
CA GLY A 470 21.37 11.43 8.27
C GLY A 470 22.53 10.46 8.06
N GLU A 471 22.43 9.27 8.63
CA GLU A 471 23.53 8.34 8.79
C GLU A 471 23.69 7.39 7.59
N LYS A 472 24.86 7.43 6.94
CA LYS A 472 25.22 6.54 5.83
C LYS A 472 25.14 5.05 6.22
N SER A 473 25.53 4.71 7.44
CA SER A 473 25.49 3.34 7.98
C SER A 473 24.07 2.78 8.03
N VAL A 474 23.10 3.59 8.42
CA VAL A 474 21.69 3.20 8.51
C VAL A 474 21.09 2.99 7.12
N LEU A 475 21.43 3.83 6.15
CA LEU A 475 21.01 3.62 4.76
C LEU A 475 21.58 2.31 4.22
N SER A 476 22.86 2.02 4.49
CA SER A 476 23.50 0.76 4.10
C SER A 476 22.82 -0.45 4.75
N GLU A 477 22.54 -0.41 6.05
CA GLU A 477 21.82 -1.48 6.75
C GLU A 477 20.44 -1.73 6.12
N ALA A 478 19.68 -0.66 5.83
CA ALA A 478 18.37 -0.75 5.26
C ALA A 478 18.35 -1.37 3.85
N LEU A 479 19.41 -1.17 3.04
CA LEU A 479 19.56 -1.80 1.73
C LEU A 479 19.77 -3.33 1.82
N HIS A 480 20.38 -3.83 2.90
CA HIS A 480 20.54 -5.27 3.14
C HIS A 480 19.30 -5.93 3.73
N LYS A 481 18.47 -5.15 4.45
CA LYS A 481 17.32 -5.67 5.18
C LYS A 481 16.13 -5.84 4.25
N THR A 482 15.81 -7.09 3.94
CA THR A 482 14.56 -7.41 3.22
C THR A 482 13.38 -7.37 4.18
N GLN A 483 12.21 -6.98 3.69
CA GLN A 483 10.97 -7.13 4.45
C GLN A 483 10.74 -8.62 4.71
N SER A 484 10.45 -9.00 5.95
CA SER A 484 10.14 -10.39 6.30
C SER A 484 8.98 -10.90 5.45
N GLY A 485 9.07 -12.17 5.00
CA GLY A 485 7.95 -12.85 4.37
C GLY A 485 6.75 -12.84 5.30
N ARG A 486 5.55 -12.62 4.76
CA ARG A 486 4.31 -12.78 5.51
C ARG A 486 3.91 -14.23 5.54
N ALA A 487 3.40 -14.69 6.69
CA ALA A 487 2.83 -16.01 6.81
C ALA A 487 1.52 -16.09 6.01
N SER A 488 1.54 -16.86 4.92
CA SER A 488 0.40 -17.19 4.07
C SER A 488 0.37 -18.69 3.82
N GLY A 489 -0.79 -19.33 3.96
CA GLY A 489 -1.01 -20.75 3.69
C GLY A 489 -1.57 -21.03 2.29
N ILE A 490 -1.81 -20.00 1.45
CA ILE A 490 -2.46 -20.14 0.15
C ILE A 490 -1.73 -21.14 -0.73
N VAL A 491 -0.42 -20.94 -0.94
CA VAL A 491 0.38 -21.78 -1.85
C VAL A 491 0.36 -23.25 -1.39
N GLU A 492 0.54 -23.48 -0.10
CA GLU A 492 0.52 -24.84 0.47
C GLU A 492 -0.86 -25.49 0.35
N LYS A 493 -1.94 -24.73 0.59
CA LYS A 493 -3.32 -25.23 0.45
C LYS A 493 -3.66 -25.61 -0.99
N VAL A 494 -3.18 -24.81 -1.96
CA VAL A 494 -3.36 -25.10 -3.39
C VAL A 494 -2.73 -26.44 -3.77
N PHE A 495 -1.52 -26.71 -3.29
CA PHE A 495 -0.80 -27.97 -3.62
C PHE A 495 -1.09 -29.13 -2.68
N ARG A 496 -1.91 -28.95 -1.64
CA ARG A 496 -2.25 -30.02 -0.70
C ARG A 496 -3.02 -31.14 -1.39
N GLY A 497 -2.46 -32.37 -1.32
CA GLY A 497 -3.06 -33.58 -1.92
C GLY A 497 -2.59 -33.89 -3.34
N GLU A 498 -1.67 -33.10 -3.91
CA GLU A 498 -1.09 -33.34 -5.23
C GLU A 498 0.35 -33.85 -5.10
N HIS A 499 0.70 -34.88 -5.88
CA HIS A 499 2.09 -35.34 -5.96
C HIS A 499 2.95 -34.36 -6.78
N PRO A 500 4.21 -34.07 -6.37
CA PRO A 500 5.09 -33.09 -7.03
C PRO A 500 5.50 -33.43 -8.48
N THR A 501 5.08 -34.58 -9.01
CA THR A 501 5.51 -35.13 -10.31
C THR A 501 4.63 -34.74 -11.49
N GLN A 502 3.61 -33.91 -11.33
CA GLN A 502 2.69 -33.53 -12.43
C GLN A 502 2.75 -32.05 -12.82
N MET A 503 3.88 -31.35 -12.54
CA MET A 503 4.12 -29.99 -13.01
C MET A 503 5.31 -29.90 -13.94
#